data_63b0ac82108ccbdd0ea4a53c5ae526d3
#
_entry.id   63b0ac82108ccbdd0ea4a53c5ae526d3
#
_cell.length_a   1.000
_cell.length_b   1.000
_cell.length_c   1.000
_cell.angle_alpha   90.00
_cell.angle_beta   90.00
_cell.angle_gamma   90.00
#
_symmetry.space_group_name_H-M   'P 1'
#
loop_
_entity.id
_entity.type
_entity.pdbx_description
1 polymer ?
#
loop_
_entity_poly.entity_id
_entity_poly.type
_entity_poly.pdbx_seq_one_letter_code
_entity_poly.pdbx_strand_id
1 'polypeptide(L)'
;FQMLEGPVCTEWVNRHKFYKATMLSKTHTKYIQSLLHKKFRDEYNLFIAEGPKIVMDLLESRKFACKEIFALPGWVTGNTKRVSILTKTPVTTVVDFELEKISTLTTPHHVMAVFEKGKEDTAIKTTGKITLVLDTIQDPGNLGTIIRIADWFGITDIICSEGCADMYNPKVVQSTMGS
;
A
#
# COMPACT_ATOMS: atom_id res chain seq x y z
N PHE A 1 -27.47 31.06 28.71
CA PHE A 1 -26.65 30.36 27.71
C PHE A 1 -26.57 28.91 28.15
N GLN A 2 -27.44 28.07 27.61
CA GLN A 2 -27.42 26.62 27.83
C GLN A 2 -26.48 26.00 26.79
N MET A 3 -25.38 25.41 27.25
CA MET A 3 -24.52 24.59 26.39
C MET A 3 -25.29 23.31 26.05
N LEU A 4 -25.50 23.09 24.77
CA LEU A 4 -26.03 21.83 24.23
C LEU A 4 -24.93 20.75 24.35
N GLU A 5 -25.00 19.96 25.40
CA GLU A 5 -24.30 18.67 25.49
C GLU A 5 -25.08 17.68 24.64
N GLY A 6 -24.65 17.50 23.39
CA GLY A 6 -25.18 16.49 22.49
C GLY A 6 -24.09 15.53 22.02
N PRO A 7 -24.43 14.30 21.53
CA PRO A 7 -23.49 13.26 21.13
C PRO A 7 -22.56 13.63 19.97
N VAL A 8 -22.71 14.82 19.40
CA VAL A 8 -21.90 15.35 18.30
C VAL A 8 -20.45 15.65 18.70
N CYS A 9 -20.19 15.97 19.98
CA CYS A 9 -18.86 16.39 20.44
C CYS A 9 -17.88 15.20 20.59
N THR A 10 -18.37 14.04 21.04
CA THR A 10 -17.56 12.84 21.20
C THR A 10 -17.20 12.15 19.88
N GLU A 11 -18.10 12.19 18.89
CA GLU A 11 -17.78 11.70 17.53
C GLU A 11 -16.76 12.59 16.82
N TRP A 12 -16.80 13.91 17.07
CA TRP A 12 -15.87 14.87 16.48
C TRP A 12 -14.44 14.69 17.02
N VAL A 13 -14.29 14.50 18.33
CA VAL A 13 -13.00 14.26 18.98
C VAL A 13 -12.38 12.92 18.57
N ASN A 14 -13.17 11.85 18.40
CA ASN A 14 -12.69 10.57 17.93
C ASN A 14 -12.31 10.58 16.44
N ARG A 15 -12.99 11.37 15.61
CA ARG A 15 -12.63 11.59 14.20
C ARG A 15 -11.27 12.28 14.05
N HIS A 16 -10.92 13.24 14.89
CA HIS A 16 -9.66 13.99 14.81
C HIS A 16 -8.44 13.21 15.30
N LYS A 17 -8.59 12.18 16.14
CA LYS A 17 -7.50 11.31 16.54
C LYS A 17 -6.96 10.43 15.40
N PHE A 18 -7.75 10.22 14.34
CA PHE A 18 -7.37 9.40 13.19
C PHE A 18 -6.64 10.20 12.09
N TYR A 19 -6.64 11.53 12.17
CA TYR A 19 -6.03 12.40 11.17
C TYR A 19 -4.99 13.30 11.78
N LYS A 20 -3.79 13.22 11.25
CA LYS A 20 -2.69 14.10 11.61
C LYS A 20 -2.42 15.01 10.42
N ALA A 21 -2.92 16.24 10.45
CA ALA A 21 -2.47 17.29 9.54
C ALA A 21 -1.04 17.66 9.94
N THR A 22 -0.05 17.11 9.27
CA THR A 22 1.36 17.41 9.52
C THR A 22 2.08 17.49 8.19
N MET A 23 2.76 18.60 7.95
CA MET A 23 3.66 18.70 6.80
C MET A 23 4.73 17.61 6.92
N LEU A 24 4.95 16.89 5.80
CA LEU A 24 6.00 15.88 5.73
C LEU A 24 7.36 16.54 5.91
N SER A 25 8.10 16.12 6.93
CA SER A 25 9.47 16.61 7.10
C SER A 25 10.34 16.15 5.92
N LYS A 26 11.38 16.94 5.59
CA LYS A 26 12.34 16.58 4.52
C LYS A 26 12.97 15.20 4.77
N THR A 27 13.26 14.86 6.03
CA THR A 27 13.83 13.57 6.41
C THR A 27 12.84 12.44 6.15
N HIS A 28 11.56 12.64 6.50
CA HIS A 28 10.52 11.65 6.28
C HIS A 28 10.24 11.43 4.79
N THR A 29 10.18 12.51 4.00
CA THR A 29 10.09 12.43 2.54
C THR A 29 11.22 11.58 1.94
N LYS A 30 12.48 11.83 2.35
CA LYS A 30 13.64 11.04 1.88
C LYS A 30 13.54 9.58 2.29
N TYR A 31 13.06 9.30 3.50
CA TYR A 31 12.84 7.92 3.95
C TYR A 31 11.84 7.20 3.05
N ILE A 32 10.67 7.79 2.76
CA ILE A 32 9.68 7.19 1.87
C ILE A 32 10.28 7.01 0.46
N GLN A 33 10.95 8.02 -0.07
CA GLN A 33 11.61 7.94 -1.37
C GLN A 33 12.67 6.83 -1.42
N SER A 34 13.35 6.54 -0.31
CA SER A 34 14.34 5.45 -0.26
C SER A 34 13.72 4.08 -0.56
N LEU A 35 12.43 3.87 -0.22
CA LEU A 35 11.71 2.63 -0.49
C LEU A 35 11.49 2.35 -2.00
N LEU A 36 11.81 3.31 -2.88
CA LEU A 36 11.87 3.08 -4.33
C LEU A 36 12.99 2.10 -4.71
N HIS A 37 14.03 2.02 -3.89
CA HIS A 37 15.17 1.16 -4.10
C HIS A 37 15.02 -0.16 -3.33
N LYS A 38 15.27 -1.29 -4.02
CA LYS A 38 15.18 -2.64 -3.44
C LYS A 38 15.95 -2.78 -2.12
N LYS A 39 17.19 -2.25 -2.08
CA LYS A 39 18.05 -2.28 -0.89
C LYS A 39 17.32 -1.81 0.37
N PHE A 40 16.64 -0.67 0.30
CA PHE A 40 15.96 -0.10 1.48
C PHE A 40 14.63 -0.79 1.78
N ARG A 41 13.92 -1.30 0.75
CA ARG A 41 12.77 -2.16 0.98
C ARG A 41 13.14 -3.42 1.74
N ASP A 42 14.29 -4.02 1.43
CA ASP A 42 14.80 -5.21 2.11
C ASP A 42 15.29 -4.87 3.53
N GLU A 43 16.02 -3.76 3.68
CA GLU A 43 16.55 -3.28 4.97
C GLU A 43 15.43 -2.97 5.99
N TYR A 44 14.39 -2.25 5.54
CA TYR A 44 13.27 -1.85 6.41
C TYR A 44 12.14 -2.88 6.42
N ASN A 45 12.20 -3.88 5.58
CA ASN A 45 11.11 -4.86 5.36
C ASN A 45 9.79 -4.21 4.98
N LEU A 46 9.82 -3.17 4.12
CA LEU A 46 8.68 -2.35 3.74
C LEU A 46 8.53 -2.26 2.22
N PHE A 47 7.30 -1.94 1.79
CA PHE A 47 7.01 -1.59 0.40
C PHE A 47 5.93 -0.52 0.31
N ILE A 48 5.82 0.10 -0.87
CA ILE A 48 4.87 1.17 -1.17
C ILE A 48 3.75 0.65 -2.07
N ALA A 49 2.52 1.07 -1.76
CA ALA A 49 1.36 0.93 -2.63
C ALA A 49 0.72 2.28 -2.88
N GLU A 50 0.36 2.56 -4.13
CA GLU A 50 -0.23 3.82 -4.55
C GLU A 50 -1.58 3.62 -5.22
N GLY A 51 -2.50 4.55 -4.97
CA GLY A 51 -3.83 4.58 -5.57
C GLY A 51 -4.93 3.96 -4.71
N PRO A 52 -6.15 4.50 -4.86
CA PRO A 52 -7.28 4.16 -4.00
C PRO A 52 -7.61 2.67 -3.99
N LYS A 53 -7.61 2.03 -5.17
CA LYS A 53 -7.96 0.61 -5.30
C LYS A 53 -6.94 -0.27 -4.59
N ILE A 54 -5.65 -0.16 -4.96
CA ILE A 54 -4.59 -1.03 -4.45
C ILE A 54 -4.44 -0.88 -2.93
N VAL A 55 -4.45 0.36 -2.43
CA VAL A 55 -4.34 0.62 -0.98
C VAL A 55 -5.52 -0.02 -0.23
N MET A 56 -6.75 0.12 -0.76
CA MET A 56 -7.92 -0.48 -0.12
C MET A 56 -7.90 -2.01 -0.18
N ASP A 57 -7.54 -2.61 -1.31
CA ASP A 57 -7.46 -4.06 -1.48
C ASP A 57 -6.42 -4.67 -0.51
N LEU A 58 -5.25 -4.03 -0.36
CA LEU A 58 -4.23 -4.45 0.60
C LEU A 58 -4.70 -4.33 2.05
N LEU A 59 -5.39 -3.25 2.42
CA LEU A 59 -5.99 -3.09 3.75
C LEU A 59 -7.06 -4.16 4.03
N GLU A 60 -7.91 -4.46 3.05
CA GLU A 60 -8.99 -5.44 3.16
C GLU A 60 -8.49 -6.87 3.22
N SER A 61 -7.41 -7.18 2.51
CA SER A 61 -6.79 -8.50 2.54
C SER A 61 -6.30 -8.88 3.94
N ARG A 62 -5.95 -7.89 4.79
CA ARG A 62 -5.35 -8.06 6.12
C ARG A 62 -4.09 -8.93 6.14
N LYS A 63 -3.52 -9.21 4.97
CA LYS A 63 -2.29 -10.01 4.82
C LYS A 63 -1.03 -9.20 5.13
N PHE A 64 -1.10 -7.88 4.97
CA PHE A 64 0.02 -6.96 5.12
C PHE A 64 -0.27 -5.95 6.23
N ALA A 65 0.68 -5.76 7.14
CA ALA A 65 0.56 -4.75 8.19
C ALA A 65 0.80 -3.36 7.59
N CYS A 66 -0.22 -2.50 7.64
CA CYS A 66 -0.09 -1.12 7.22
C CYS A 66 0.68 -0.32 8.28
N LYS A 67 1.73 0.41 7.85
CA LYS A 67 2.57 1.24 8.72
C LYS A 67 2.23 2.71 8.63
N GLU A 68 2.01 3.21 7.42
CA GLU A 68 1.74 4.62 7.17
C GLU A 68 0.75 4.78 6.03
N ILE A 69 -0.10 5.81 6.11
CA ILE A 69 -1.03 6.18 5.04
C ILE A 69 -0.93 7.69 4.84
N PHE A 70 -0.71 8.11 3.61
CA PHE A 70 -0.69 9.51 3.18
C PHE A 70 -1.80 9.73 2.17
N ALA A 71 -2.69 10.69 2.42
CA ALA A 71 -3.81 10.90 1.53
C ALA A 71 -4.23 12.36 1.45
N LEU A 72 -4.79 12.72 0.29
CA LEU A 72 -5.40 14.03 0.06
C LEU A 72 -6.72 14.15 0.87
N PRO A 73 -7.10 15.38 1.29
CA PRO A 73 -8.30 15.62 2.09
C PRO A 73 -9.58 15.01 1.51
N GLY A 74 -9.75 15.08 0.19
CA GLY A 74 -10.93 14.54 -0.50
C GLY A 74 -11.05 13.02 -0.35
N TRP A 75 -9.93 12.28 -0.47
CA TRP A 75 -9.93 10.84 -0.27
C TRP A 75 -10.20 10.47 1.19
N VAL A 76 -9.60 11.19 2.10
CA VAL A 76 -9.78 11.03 3.55
C VAL A 76 -11.26 11.12 3.89
N THR A 77 -11.94 12.20 3.49
CA THR A 77 -13.36 12.45 3.80
C THR A 77 -14.26 11.30 3.33
N GLY A 78 -14.00 10.76 2.14
CA GLY A 78 -14.81 9.68 1.56
C GLY A 78 -14.54 8.29 2.15
N ASN A 79 -13.36 8.07 2.77
CA ASN A 79 -12.93 6.72 3.18
C ASN A 79 -12.72 6.53 4.69
N THR A 80 -12.94 7.56 5.50
CA THR A 80 -12.69 7.55 6.95
C THR A 80 -13.20 6.31 7.67
N LYS A 81 -14.50 6.05 7.55
CA LYS A 81 -15.15 4.94 8.27
C LYS A 81 -14.58 3.59 7.85
N ARG A 82 -14.36 3.39 6.53
CA ARG A 82 -13.84 2.14 5.98
C ARG A 82 -12.41 1.88 6.45
N VAL A 83 -11.54 2.87 6.36
CA VAL A 83 -10.14 2.76 6.78
C VAL A 83 -10.01 2.50 8.28
N SER A 84 -10.80 3.18 9.13
CA SER A 84 -10.75 2.99 10.58
C SER A 84 -11.18 1.59 11.06
N ILE A 85 -11.96 0.87 10.25
CA ILE A 85 -12.34 -0.53 10.51
C ILE A 85 -11.20 -1.49 10.10
N LEU A 86 -10.47 -1.15 9.04
CA LEU A 86 -9.46 -2.03 8.42
C LEU A 86 -8.10 -1.91 9.09
N THR A 87 -7.73 -0.73 9.59
CA THR A 87 -6.44 -0.51 10.23
C THR A 87 -6.53 0.45 11.40
N LYS A 88 -5.59 0.31 12.36
CA LYS A 88 -5.38 1.28 13.44
C LYS A 88 -4.37 2.37 13.05
N THR A 89 -3.74 2.25 11.90
CA THR A 89 -2.75 3.22 11.40
C THR A 89 -3.45 4.54 11.08
N PRO A 90 -3.01 5.65 11.68
CA PRO A 90 -3.60 6.95 11.39
C PRO A 90 -3.28 7.39 9.96
N VAL A 91 -4.24 8.09 9.34
CA VAL A 91 -4.03 8.69 8.02
C VAL A 91 -3.39 10.06 8.18
N THR A 92 -2.22 10.27 7.60
CA THR A 92 -1.59 11.58 7.49
C THR A 92 -2.19 12.30 6.29
N THR A 93 -2.90 13.40 6.55
CA THR A 93 -3.42 14.25 5.49
C THR A 93 -2.28 15.08 4.91
N VAL A 94 -2.07 14.98 3.61
CA VAL A 94 -1.05 15.70 2.85
C VAL A 94 -1.68 16.56 1.77
N VAL A 95 -0.94 17.54 1.25
CA VAL A 95 -1.35 18.33 0.10
C VAL A 95 -0.74 17.76 -1.19
N ASP A 96 -1.29 18.16 -2.35
CA ASP A 96 -0.91 17.60 -3.65
C ASP A 96 0.61 17.58 -3.87
N PHE A 97 1.31 18.72 -3.66
CA PHE A 97 2.75 18.79 -3.88
C PHE A 97 3.57 17.89 -2.91
N GLU A 98 3.05 17.53 -1.74
CA GLU A 98 3.71 16.61 -0.82
C GLU A 98 3.53 15.17 -1.29
N LEU A 99 2.33 14.84 -1.77
CA LEU A 99 2.06 13.53 -2.35
C LEU A 99 2.89 13.32 -3.62
N GLU A 100 3.01 14.34 -4.48
CA GLU A 100 3.88 14.32 -5.66
C GLU A 100 5.34 14.00 -5.33
N LYS A 101 5.87 14.54 -4.23
CA LYS A 101 7.26 14.29 -3.82
C LYS A 101 7.54 12.85 -3.42
N ILE A 102 6.55 12.14 -2.90
CA ILE A 102 6.70 10.75 -2.43
C ILE A 102 6.19 9.73 -3.43
N SER A 103 5.39 10.14 -4.41
CA SER A 103 4.80 9.28 -5.44
C SER A 103 5.83 8.81 -6.45
N THR A 104 5.59 7.61 -7.01
CA THR A 104 6.31 7.06 -8.16
C THR A 104 5.59 7.34 -9.48
N LEU A 105 4.36 7.83 -9.41
CA LEU A 105 3.51 8.08 -10.57
C LEU A 105 3.68 9.49 -11.09
N THR A 106 3.64 9.66 -12.40
CA THR A 106 3.65 10.98 -13.05
C THR A 106 2.46 11.84 -12.60
N THR A 107 1.32 11.19 -12.35
CA THR A 107 0.13 11.83 -11.76
C THR A 107 -0.24 11.04 -10.51
N PRO A 108 0.04 11.55 -9.30
CA PRO A 108 -0.28 10.87 -8.05
C PRO A 108 -1.77 10.60 -7.90
N HIS A 109 -2.12 9.46 -7.34
CA HIS A 109 -3.50 9.06 -7.10
C HIS A 109 -3.88 9.21 -5.62
N HIS A 110 -4.39 10.35 -5.21
CA HIS A 110 -5.11 10.67 -3.96
C HIS A 110 -4.61 10.02 -2.66
N VAL A 111 -3.97 8.83 -2.71
CA VAL A 111 -3.50 8.07 -1.53
C VAL A 111 -2.29 7.21 -1.87
N MET A 112 -1.36 7.16 -0.92
CA MET A 112 -0.22 6.25 -0.87
C MET A 112 -0.18 5.62 0.52
N ALA A 113 0.26 4.36 0.61
CA ALA A 113 0.48 3.69 1.88
C ALA A 113 1.77 2.87 1.88
N VAL A 114 2.34 2.73 3.07
CA VAL A 114 3.53 1.90 3.33
C VAL A 114 3.09 0.67 4.10
N PHE A 115 3.46 -0.50 3.60
CA PHE A 115 3.14 -1.78 4.18
C PHE A 115 4.40 -2.56 4.54
N GLU A 116 4.29 -3.42 5.54
CA GLU A 116 5.29 -4.45 5.84
C GLU A 116 5.22 -5.54 4.76
N LYS A 117 6.40 -6.02 4.31
CA LYS A 117 6.46 -7.17 3.40
C LYS A 117 5.86 -8.41 4.05
N GLY A 118 5.20 -9.24 3.27
CA GLY A 118 4.75 -10.54 3.70
C GLY A 118 5.94 -11.46 4.03
N LYS A 119 5.68 -12.47 4.84
CA LYS A 119 6.64 -13.56 5.03
C LYS A 119 6.68 -14.39 3.76
N GLU A 120 7.88 -14.69 3.27
CA GLU A 120 8.05 -15.63 2.17
C GLU A 120 7.68 -17.03 2.69
N ASP A 121 6.72 -17.66 2.02
CA ASP A 121 6.43 -19.07 2.27
C ASP A 121 7.33 -19.91 1.36
N THR A 122 8.31 -20.58 1.96
CA THR A 122 9.25 -21.46 1.24
C THR A 122 8.70 -22.87 1.06
N ALA A 123 7.58 -23.20 1.68
CA ALA A 123 6.95 -24.51 1.62
C ALA A 123 5.94 -24.61 0.47
N ILE A 124 6.41 -24.84 -0.75
CA ILE A 124 5.55 -24.97 -1.93
C ILE A 124 4.94 -26.35 -1.98
N LYS A 125 3.61 -26.45 -1.88
CA LYS A 125 2.85 -27.67 -2.11
C LYS A 125 2.36 -27.71 -3.54
N THR A 126 3.06 -28.40 -4.40
CA THR A 126 2.73 -28.49 -5.86
C THR A 126 1.71 -29.56 -6.21
N THR A 127 1.41 -30.50 -5.31
CA THR A 127 0.51 -31.63 -5.60
C THR A 127 -0.93 -31.17 -5.79
N GLY A 128 -1.48 -31.43 -6.97
CA GLY A 128 -2.88 -31.10 -7.30
C GLY A 128 -3.13 -29.61 -7.59
N LYS A 129 -2.07 -28.82 -7.79
CA LYS A 129 -2.16 -27.38 -8.11
C LYS A 129 -1.31 -27.05 -9.33
N ILE A 130 -1.70 -25.94 -9.99
CA ILE A 130 -0.86 -25.31 -11.01
C ILE A 130 0.07 -24.35 -10.31
N THR A 131 1.38 -24.46 -10.57
CA THR A 131 2.41 -23.55 -10.10
C THR A 131 3.07 -22.91 -11.32
N LEU A 132 3.17 -21.59 -11.35
CA LEU A 132 3.91 -20.88 -12.38
C LEU A 132 5.38 -20.79 -11.98
N VAL A 133 6.27 -21.11 -12.91
CA VAL A 133 7.72 -20.91 -12.75
C VAL A 133 8.14 -19.86 -13.76
N LEU A 134 8.65 -18.74 -13.27
CA LEU A 134 9.06 -17.59 -14.06
C LEU A 134 10.58 -17.48 -14.03
N ASP A 135 11.19 -17.48 -15.18
CA ASP A 135 12.63 -17.32 -15.33
C ASP A 135 12.97 -15.99 -15.99
N THR A 136 13.75 -15.17 -15.28
CA THR A 136 14.32 -13.92 -15.79
C THR A 136 13.30 -12.92 -16.33
N ILE A 137 12.14 -12.80 -15.68
CA ILE A 137 11.13 -11.76 -15.99
C ILE A 137 11.59 -10.43 -15.38
N GLN A 138 12.38 -9.67 -16.14
CA GLN A 138 13.03 -8.43 -15.68
C GLN A 138 12.13 -7.20 -15.70
N ASP A 139 11.17 -7.13 -16.62
CA ASP A 139 10.25 -5.98 -16.67
C ASP A 139 9.22 -6.04 -15.55
N PRO A 140 9.16 -5.01 -14.67
CA PRO A 140 8.23 -4.98 -13.54
C PRO A 140 6.76 -4.96 -13.99
N GLY A 141 6.45 -4.36 -15.13
CA GLY A 141 5.09 -4.32 -15.67
C GLY A 141 4.62 -5.71 -16.11
N ASN A 142 5.51 -6.47 -16.75
CA ASN A 142 5.24 -7.85 -17.16
C ASN A 142 5.03 -8.76 -15.96
N LEU A 143 5.90 -8.68 -14.94
CA LEU A 143 5.75 -9.47 -13.72
C LEU A 143 4.41 -9.17 -13.04
N GLY A 144 4.06 -7.91 -12.84
CA GLY A 144 2.78 -7.54 -12.22
C GLY A 144 1.56 -8.00 -13.05
N THR A 145 1.66 -7.97 -14.38
CA THR A 145 0.61 -8.47 -15.27
C THR A 145 0.46 -9.98 -15.13
N ILE A 146 1.57 -10.73 -15.05
CA ILE A 146 1.53 -12.19 -14.86
C ILE A 146 0.90 -12.52 -13.49
N ILE A 147 1.27 -11.82 -12.41
CA ILE A 147 0.66 -12.00 -11.09
C ILE A 147 -0.86 -11.79 -11.19
N ARG A 148 -1.31 -10.73 -11.84
CA ARG A 148 -2.74 -10.45 -12.03
C ARG A 148 -3.46 -11.54 -12.83
N ILE A 149 -2.84 -12.07 -13.86
CA ILE A 149 -3.40 -13.18 -14.67
C ILE A 149 -3.45 -14.45 -13.81
N ALA A 150 -2.41 -14.76 -13.04
CA ALA A 150 -2.38 -15.89 -12.13
C ALA A 150 -3.53 -15.84 -11.11
N ASP A 151 -3.74 -14.69 -10.47
CA ASP A 151 -4.85 -14.48 -9.56
C ASP A 151 -6.22 -14.69 -10.23
N TRP A 152 -6.39 -14.15 -11.44
CA TRP A 152 -7.63 -14.33 -12.22
C TRP A 152 -7.97 -15.80 -12.49
N PHE A 153 -6.96 -16.65 -12.72
CA PHE A 153 -7.12 -18.08 -12.95
C PHE A 153 -7.01 -18.93 -11.67
N GLY A 154 -6.92 -18.31 -10.49
CA GLY A 154 -6.82 -19.00 -9.21
C GLY A 154 -5.49 -19.74 -9.00
N ILE A 155 -4.42 -19.31 -9.69
CA ILE A 155 -3.07 -19.84 -9.49
C ILE A 155 -2.44 -19.11 -8.30
N THR A 156 -2.24 -19.83 -7.21
CA THR A 156 -1.77 -19.27 -5.94
C THR A 156 -0.25 -19.29 -5.77
N ASP A 157 0.44 -20.11 -6.55
CA ASP A 157 1.85 -20.36 -6.35
C ASP A 157 2.66 -19.91 -7.58
N ILE A 158 3.53 -18.91 -7.39
CA ILE A 158 4.43 -18.38 -8.42
C ILE A 158 5.86 -18.46 -7.89
N ILE A 159 6.74 -19.14 -8.60
CA ILE A 159 8.17 -19.25 -8.31
C ILE A 159 8.90 -18.35 -9.29
N CYS A 160 9.73 -17.45 -8.77
CA CYS A 160 10.55 -16.57 -9.60
C CYS A 160 12.03 -16.91 -9.41
N SER A 161 12.80 -16.95 -10.52
CA SER A 161 14.26 -17.01 -10.45
C SER A 161 14.84 -15.68 -9.92
N GLU A 162 16.08 -15.68 -9.46
CA GLU A 162 16.80 -14.48 -8.98
C GLU A 162 16.86 -13.35 -10.03
N GLY A 163 16.80 -13.70 -11.31
CA GLY A 163 16.77 -12.73 -12.41
C GLY A 163 15.44 -12.01 -12.62
N CYS A 164 14.39 -12.37 -11.89
CA CYS A 164 13.09 -11.69 -12.00
C CYS A 164 13.09 -10.33 -11.28
N ALA A 165 12.21 -9.45 -11.71
CA ALA A 165 11.93 -8.20 -11.01
C ALA A 165 11.46 -8.49 -9.57
N ASP A 166 11.78 -7.58 -8.65
CA ASP A 166 11.33 -7.68 -7.27
C ASP A 166 9.80 -7.47 -7.19
N MET A 167 9.08 -8.44 -6.62
CA MET A 167 7.62 -8.38 -6.50
C MET A 167 7.11 -7.18 -5.70
N TYR A 168 7.92 -6.64 -4.79
CA TYR A 168 7.62 -5.43 -4.02
C TYR A 168 8.07 -4.14 -4.71
N ASN A 169 8.58 -4.21 -5.94
CA ASN A 169 8.85 -3.00 -6.73
C ASN A 169 7.54 -2.23 -6.94
N PRO A 170 7.50 -0.90 -6.69
CA PRO A 170 6.27 -0.11 -6.82
C PRO A 170 5.57 -0.28 -8.18
N LYS A 171 6.33 -0.44 -9.28
CA LYS A 171 5.77 -0.67 -10.61
C LYS A 171 5.15 -2.07 -10.73
N VAL A 172 5.70 -3.10 -10.08
CA VAL A 172 5.08 -4.42 -10.01
C VAL A 172 3.77 -4.32 -9.25
N VAL A 173 3.81 -3.78 -8.02
CA VAL A 173 2.63 -3.60 -7.17
C VAL A 173 1.52 -2.84 -7.92
N GLN A 174 1.89 -1.77 -8.64
CA GLN A 174 0.93 -1.00 -9.44
C GLN A 174 0.32 -1.83 -10.56
N SER A 175 1.12 -2.68 -11.22
CA SER A 175 0.69 -3.48 -12.38
C SER A 175 -0.17 -4.68 -12.00
N THR A 176 -0.14 -5.14 -10.74
CA THR A 176 -1.07 -6.18 -10.22
C THR A 176 -2.49 -5.68 -10.13
N MET A 177 -2.72 -4.37 -10.01
CA MET A 177 -4.03 -3.74 -9.81
C MET A 177 -4.78 -4.26 -8.57
N GLY A 178 -4.06 -4.75 -7.56
CA GLY A 178 -4.60 -5.23 -6.28
C GLY A 178 -4.84 -6.75 -6.22
N SER A 179 -4.23 -7.50 -7.14
CA SER A 179 -4.19 -8.98 -7.09
C SER A 179 -3.14 -9.46 -6.09
#